data_0a0d7ad3b9ecec666db4c74cbc9370ff
#
_entry.id   0a0d7ad3b9ecec666db4c74cbc9370ff
#
_cell.length_a   1.000
_cell.length_b   1.000
_cell.length_c   1.000
_cell.angle_alpha   90.00
_cell.angle_beta   90.00
_cell.angle_gamma   90.00
#
_symmetry.space_group_name_H-M   'P 1'
#
loop_
_entity.id
_entity.type
_entity.pdbx_description
1 polymer ?
#
loop_
_entity_poly.entity_id
_entity_poly.type
_entity_poly.pdbx_seq_one_letter_code
_entity_poly.pdbx_strand_id
1 'polypeptide(L)'
;MSLLEDARNIQRKDPAARSVLEVILLYPGFHILVYHRIAHWLYEHGHFFLARWVSQHGRHKTGIEIHPGARIGRCLFIDHGMGIVFGETTVIGDNCTIYHLSLIHISEPTRPY
;
A
#
# COMPACT_ATOMS: atom_id res chain seq x y z
N MET A 1 -7.95 11.92 -1.14
CA MET A 1 -7.29 10.72 -1.66
C MET A 1 -8.32 9.64 -1.91
N SER A 2 -8.37 9.09 -3.09
CA SER A 2 -9.44 8.17 -3.49
C SER A 2 -8.88 6.78 -3.77
N LEU A 3 -9.53 5.75 -3.20
CA LEU A 3 -9.19 4.36 -3.49
C LEU A 3 -9.48 4.02 -4.95
N LEU A 4 -10.48 4.65 -5.54
CA LEU A 4 -10.76 4.47 -6.96
C LEU A 4 -9.61 5.01 -7.82
N GLU A 5 -9.03 6.12 -7.43
CA GLU A 5 -7.87 6.69 -8.09
C GLU A 5 -6.68 5.72 -8.04
N ASP A 6 -6.45 5.11 -6.87
CA ASP A 6 -5.40 4.10 -6.72
C ASP A 6 -5.65 2.90 -7.64
N ALA A 7 -6.88 2.42 -7.70
CA ALA A 7 -7.23 1.28 -8.55
C ALA A 7 -7.03 1.61 -10.03
N ARG A 8 -7.41 2.81 -10.46
CA ARG A 8 -7.21 3.26 -11.84
C ARG A 8 -5.73 3.38 -12.18
N ASN A 9 -4.92 3.83 -11.24
CA ASN A 9 -3.47 3.92 -11.44
C ASN A 9 -2.87 2.54 -11.66
N ILE A 10 -3.27 1.55 -10.86
CA ILE A 10 -2.78 0.18 -11.02
C ILE A 10 -3.18 -0.37 -12.38
N GLN A 11 -4.41 -0.13 -12.81
CA GLN A 11 -4.86 -0.58 -14.13
C GLN A 11 -4.01 0.01 -15.24
N ARG A 12 -3.69 1.29 -15.15
CA ARG A 12 -2.87 1.95 -16.19
C ARG A 12 -1.45 1.40 -16.25
N LYS A 13 -0.88 1.02 -15.11
CA LYS A 13 0.51 0.60 -15.02
C LYS A 13 0.72 -0.89 -15.26
N ASP A 14 -0.33 -1.68 -15.10
CA ASP A 14 -0.23 -3.13 -15.29
C ASP A 14 -0.95 -3.54 -16.57
N PRO A 15 -0.20 -3.96 -17.61
CA PRO A 15 -0.81 -4.34 -18.86
C PRO A 15 -1.71 -5.59 -18.76
N ALA A 16 -1.56 -6.38 -17.71
CA ALA A 16 -2.42 -7.54 -17.49
C ALA A 16 -3.78 -7.16 -16.91
N ALA A 17 -3.92 -5.97 -16.33
CA ALA A 17 -5.18 -5.53 -15.74
C ALA A 17 -6.15 -5.06 -16.83
N ARG A 18 -7.29 -5.72 -16.93
CA ARG A 18 -8.27 -5.45 -17.99
C ARG A 18 -9.32 -4.42 -17.59
N SER A 19 -9.55 -4.26 -16.29
CA SER A 19 -10.54 -3.32 -15.79
C SER A 19 -10.21 -2.88 -14.38
N VAL A 20 -10.80 -1.76 -13.96
CA VAL A 20 -10.67 -1.28 -12.58
C VAL A 20 -11.30 -2.28 -11.61
N LEU A 21 -12.41 -2.90 -11.98
CA LEU A 21 -13.07 -3.89 -11.13
C LEU A 21 -12.17 -5.10 -10.88
N GLU A 22 -11.44 -5.55 -11.89
CA GLU A 22 -10.47 -6.64 -11.73
C GLU A 22 -9.39 -6.26 -10.71
N VAL A 23 -8.88 -5.04 -10.77
CA VAL A 23 -7.89 -4.55 -9.80
C VAL A 23 -8.46 -4.57 -8.38
N ILE A 24 -9.68 -4.06 -8.20
CA ILE A 24 -10.32 -3.99 -6.89
C ILE A 24 -10.51 -5.39 -6.30
N LEU A 25 -10.90 -6.35 -7.11
CA LEU A 25 -11.23 -7.68 -6.62
C LEU A 25 -10.03 -8.61 -6.47
N LEU A 26 -9.02 -8.48 -7.32
CA LEU A 26 -7.98 -9.49 -7.43
C LEU A 26 -6.57 -9.05 -7.06
N TYR A 27 -6.28 -7.78 -7.02
CA TYR A 27 -4.90 -7.32 -6.85
C TYR A 27 -4.53 -7.10 -5.39
N PRO A 28 -3.56 -7.90 -4.85
CA PRO A 28 -3.11 -7.70 -3.47
C PRO A 28 -2.51 -6.32 -3.22
N GLY A 29 -1.86 -5.74 -4.22
CA GLY A 29 -1.31 -4.39 -4.11
C GLY A 29 -2.39 -3.34 -3.86
N PHE A 30 -3.58 -3.52 -4.42
CA PHE A 30 -4.71 -2.65 -4.11
C PHE A 30 -5.29 -2.98 -2.74
N HIS A 31 -5.44 -4.27 -2.42
CA HIS A 31 -6.02 -4.69 -1.15
C HIS A 31 -5.24 -4.14 0.04
N ILE A 32 -3.91 -4.19 -0.03
CA ILE A 32 -3.10 -3.69 1.08
C ILE A 32 -3.25 -2.18 1.25
N LEU A 33 -3.48 -1.43 0.19
CA LEU A 33 -3.74 0.00 0.29
C LEU A 33 -5.04 0.28 1.04
N VAL A 34 -6.06 -0.53 0.82
CA VAL A 34 -7.32 -0.41 1.56
C VAL A 34 -7.08 -0.67 3.05
N TYR A 35 -6.41 -1.77 3.37
CA TYR A 35 -6.09 -2.11 4.75
C TYR A 35 -5.26 -1.00 5.41
N HIS A 36 -4.27 -0.48 4.69
CA HIS A 36 -3.42 0.57 5.24
C HIS A 36 -4.20 1.87 5.50
N ARG A 37 -5.10 2.26 4.63
CA ARG A 37 -5.89 3.48 4.85
C ARG A 37 -6.74 3.39 6.09
N ILE A 38 -7.35 2.23 6.32
CA ILE A 38 -8.14 1.98 7.53
C ILE A 38 -7.23 1.98 8.76
N ALA A 39 -6.12 1.26 8.69
CA ALA A 39 -5.19 1.15 9.80
C ALA A 39 -4.56 2.51 10.14
N HIS A 40 -4.21 3.29 9.13
CA HIS A 40 -3.61 4.60 9.33
C HIS A 40 -4.60 5.57 9.99
N TRP A 41 -5.85 5.55 9.55
CA TRP A 41 -6.90 6.36 10.19
C TRP A 41 -7.04 6.01 11.67
N LEU A 42 -7.09 4.72 11.99
CA LEU A 42 -7.18 4.26 13.37
C LEU A 42 -5.95 4.69 14.17
N TYR A 43 -4.78 4.60 13.58
CA TYR A 43 -3.53 4.98 14.23
C TYR A 43 -3.53 6.47 14.58
N GLU A 44 -3.97 7.31 13.64
CA GLU A 44 -3.98 8.75 13.83
C GLU A 44 -5.04 9.19 14.84
N HIS A 45 -6.06 8.37 15.10
CA HIS A 45 -7.10 8.65 16.09
C HIS A 45 -6.85 7.95 17.42
N GLY A 46 -5.64 7.43 17.65
CA GLY A 46 -5.26 6.84 18.92
C GLY A 46 -5.68 5.40 19.15
N HIS A 47 -6.27 4.74 18.15
CA HIS A 47 -6.69 3.35 18.25
C HIS A 47 -5.57 2.41 17.81
N PHE A 48 -4.47 2.40 18.58
CA PHE A 48 -3.25 1.71 18.14
C PHE A 48 -3.41 0.20 18.04
N PHE A 49 -4.12 -0.41 18.99
CA PHE A 49 -4.33 -1.86 18.96
C PHE A 49 -5.12 -2.27 17.71
N LEU A 50 -6.23 -1.58 17.44
CA LEU A 50 -7.04 -1.88 16.26
C LEU A 50 -6.29 -1.61 14.97
N ALA A 51 -5.49 -0.54 14.94
CA ALA A 51 -4.67 -0.22 13.78
C ALA A 51 -3.70 -1.35 13.46
N ARG A 52 -3.02 -1.86 14.48
CA ARG A 52 -2.10 -2.98 14.31
C ARG A 52 -2.83 -4.25 13.90
N TRP A 53 -3.99 -4.49 14.47
CA TRP A 53 -4.79 -5.66 14.13
C TRP A 53 -5.20 -5.65 12.65
N VAL A 54 -5.68 -4.51 12.15
CA VAL A 54 -6.04 -4.34 10.75
C VAL A 54 -4.81 -4.52 9.85
N SER A 55 -3.68 -3.92 10.23
CA SER A 55 -2.43 -4.04 9.48
C SER A 55 -1.97 -5.49 9.38
N GLN A 56 -2.01 -6.24 10.47
CA GLN A 56 -1.60 -7.64 10.46
C GLN A 56 -2.56 -8.50 9.65
N HIS A 57 -3.84 -8.19 9.68
CA HIS A 57 -4.82 -8.89 8.85
C HIS A 57 -4.53 -8.66 7.37
N GLY A 58 -4.19 -7.43 6.99
CA GLY A 58 -3.79 -7.10 5.62
C GLY A 58 -2.55 -7.88 5.20
N ARG A 59 -1.57 -7.98 6.10
CA ARG A 59 -0.36 -8.76 5.84
C ARG A 59 -0.69 -10.24 5.58
N HIS A 60 -1.55 -10.84 6.39
CA HIS A 60 -1.95 -12.23 6.19
C HIS A 60 -2.63 -12.44 4.85
N LYS A 61 -3.44 -11.49 4.42
CA LYS A 61 -4.19 -11.63 3.19
C LYS A 61 -3.35 -11.35 1.95
N THR A 62 -2.42 -10.42 2.02
CA THR A 62 -1.70 -9.93 0.84
C THR A 62 -0.22 -10.31 0.80
N GLY A 63 0.36 -10.67 1.94
CA GLY A 63 1.80 -10.89 2.05
C GLY A 63 2.61 -9.60 2.10
N ILE A 64 1.97 -8.45 2.17
CA ILE A 64 2.61 -7.14 2.24
C ILE A 64 2.32 -6.54 3.60
N GLU A 65 3.36 -6.06 4.27
CA GLU A 65 3.20 -5.41 5.57
C GLU A 65 3.45 -3.91 5.44
N ILE A 66 2.47 -3.11 5.88
CA ILE A 66 2.62 -1.66 5.99
C ILE A 66 2.28 -1.27 7.42
N HIS A 67 3.24 -0.71 8.14
CA HIS A 67 2.98 -0.26 9.51
C HIS A 67 1.90 0.84 9.48
N PRO A 68 0.95 0.84 10.43
CA PRO A 68 -0.12 1.84 10.43
C PRO A 68 0.36 3.28 10.46
N GLY A 69 1.53 3.52 11.06
CA GLY A 69 2.12 4.86 11.11
C GLY A 69 2.81 5.31 9.84
N ALA A 70 3.03 4.42 8.87
CA ALA A 70 3.66 4.79 7.61
C ALA A 70 2.78 5.75 6.82
N ARG A 71 3.40 6.71 6.16
CA ARG A 71 2.69 7.69 5.32
C ARG A 71 2.84 7.32 3.87
N ILE A 72 1.73 7.01 3.24
CA ILE A 72 1.68 6.56 1.85
C ILE A 72 0.94 7.60 1.01
N GLY A 73 1.59 8.10 -0.01
CA GLY A 73 0.99 9.05 -0.94
C GLY A 73 -0.02 8.40 -1.87
N ARG A 74 -0.51 9.19 -2.84
CA ARG A 74 -1.48 8.71 -3.81
C ARG A 74 -0.81 7.90 -4.89
N CYS A 75 -1.59 7.00 -5.51
CA CYS A 75 -1.16 6.29 -6.71
C CYS A 75 0.11 5.49 -6.50
N LEU A 76 0.22 4.83 -5.35
CA LEU A 76 1.28 3.86 -5.13
C LEU A 76 0.98 2.60 -5.93
N PHE A 77 1.94 2.15 -6.70
CA PHE A 77 1.86 0.89 -7.42
C PHE A 77 2.87 -0.08 -6.84
N ILE A 78 2.37 -1.22 -6.33
CA ILE A 78 3.21 -2.29 -5.80
C ILE A 78 3.09 -3.47 -6.74
N ASP A 79 4.20 -3.82 -7.38
CA ASP A 79 4.25 -4.93 -8.33
C ASP A 79 4.92 -6.11 -7.66
N HIS A 80 4.23 -7.26 -7.62
CA HIS A 80 4.72 -8.46 -6.96
C HIS A 80 5.18 -8.19 -5.53
N GLY A 81 4.30 -7.56 -4.74
CA GLY A 81 4.67 -6.99 -3.43
C GLY A 81 4.79 -7.97 -2.28
N MET A 82 4.56 -9.27 -2.47
CA MET A 82 4.63 -10.23 -1.36
C MET A 82 6.01 -10.19 -0.70
N GLY A 83 6.02 -10.07 0.62
CA GLY A 83 7.25 -9.99 1.39
C GLY A 83 7.80 -8.58 1.58
N ILE A 84 7.18 -7.56 0.99
CA ILE A 84 7.58 -6.17 1.20
C ILE A 84 7.10 -5.69 2.57
N VAL A 85 7.97 -4.96 3.29
CA VAL A 85 7.64 -4.40 4.61
C VAL A 85 7.93 -2.91 4.61
N PHE A 86 6.93 -2.11 5.00
CA PHE A 86 7.09 -0.69 5.23
C PHE A 86 7.05 -0.42 6.73
N GLY A 87 8.10 0.18 7.27
CA GLY A 87 8.19 0.47 8.69
C GLY A 87 7.42 1.72 9.12
N GLU A 88 7.38 1.96 10.42
CA GLU A 88 6.60 3.04 11.03
C GLU A 88 6.96 4.43 10.51
N THR A 89 8.23 4.67 10.28
CA THR A 89 8.72 5.99 9.86
C THR A 89 8.78 6.17 8.35
N THR A 90 8.33 5.17 7.60
CA THR A 90 8.36 5.22 6.14
C THR A 90 7.42 6.29 5.61
N VAL A 91 7.92 7.08 4.67
CA VAL A 91 7.13 8.07 3.93
C VAL A 91 7.32 7.81 2.46
N ILE A 92 6.21 7.55 1.75
CA ILE A 92 6.22 7.31 0.31
C ILE A 92 5.42 8.42 -0.35
N GLY A 93 6.04 9.11 -1.29
CA GLY A 93 5.39 10.18 -2.02
C GLY A 93 4.37 9.66 -3.03
N ASP A 94 3.78 10.60 -3.75
CA ASP A 94 2.78 10.27 -4.76
C ASP A 94 3.42 9.60 -5.98
N ASN A 95 2.66 8.75 -6.64
CA ASN A 95 3.03 8.12 -7.92
C ASN A 95 4.31 7.27 -7.87
N CYS A 96 4.58 6.66 -6.73
CA CYS A 96 5.73 5.76 -6.59
C CYS A 96 5.37 4.36 -7.09
N THR A 97 6.38 3.66 -7.62
CA THR A 97 6.25 2.26 -8.02
C THR A 97 7.29 1.45 -7.24
N ILE A 98 6.86 0.33 -6.67
CA ILE A 98 7.70 -0.50 -5.84
C ILE A 98 7.65 -1.94 -6.33
N TYR A 99 8.83 -2.55 -6.47
CA TYR A 99 8.95 -3.92 -6.92
C TYR A 99 9.34 -4.84 -5.78
N HIS A 100 8.96 -6.10 -5.91
CA HIS A 100 9.13 -7.14 -4.91
C HIS A 100 10.54 -7.23 -4.31
N LEU A 101 11.58 -7.09 -5.14
CA LEU A 101 12.95 -7.28 -4.69
C LEU A 101 13.58 -6.02 -4.10
N SER A 102 12.85 -4.95 -3.98
CA SER A 102 13.39 -3.72 -3.43
C SER A 102 13.45 -3.80 -1.92
N LEU A 103 14.64 -3.55 -1.35
CA LEU A 103 14.76 -3.30 0.08
C LEU A 103 14.39 -1.86 0.32
N ILE A 104 13.30 -1.66 1.05
CA ILE A 104 12.73 -0.34 1.13
C ILE A 104 12.93 0.25 2.50
N HIS A 105 13.91 1.16 2.58
CA HIS A 105 14.07 2.05 3.71
C HIS A 105 13.88 3.47 3.21
N ILE A 106 12.72 3.72 2.65
CA ILE A 106 12.44 5.01 2.05
C ILE A 106 11.96 5.95 3.14
N SER A 107 12.79 6.89 3.50
CA SER A 107 12.38 8.01 4.34
C SER A 107 12.19 9.28 3.54
N GLU A 108 12.61 9.27 2.27
CA GLU A 108 12.52 10.43 1.40
C GLU A 108 11.60 10.13 0.22
N PRO A 109 10.50 10.87 0.06
CA PRO A 109 9.52 10.56 -0.98
C PRO A 109 10.02 10.78 -2.39
N THR A 110 11.13 11.49 -2.57
CA THR A 110 11.69 11.78 -3.89
C THR A 110 12.67 10.72 -4.36
N ARG A 111 12.99 9.73 -3.54
CA ARG A 111 13.94 8.69 -3.91
C ARG A 111 13.32 7.72 -4.89
N PRO A 112 13.93 7.49 -6.06
CA PRO A 112 13.46 6.47 -6.99
C PRO A 112 13.90 5.07 -6.52
N TYR A 113 13.05 4.09 -6.80
CA TYR A 113 13.36 2.69 -6.53
C TYR A 113 12.87 1.82 -7.63
#